data_f87a80baf7911a2597f9585d50004720
#
_entry.id   f87a80baf7911a2597f9585d50004720
#
_cell.length_a   1.000
_cell.length_b   1.000
_cell.length_c   1.000
_cell.angle_alpha   90.00
_cell.angle_beta   90.00
_cell.angle_gamma   90.00
#
_symmetry.space_group_name_H-M   'P 1'
#
loop_
_entity.id
_entity.type
_entity.pdbx_description
1 polymer ?
#
loop_
_entity_poly.entity_id
_entity_poly.type
_entity_poly.pdbx_seq_one_letter_code
_entity_poly.pdbx_strand_id
1 'polypeptide(L)'
;MEWDAIVIGSGIGGLTAAAALARCDQRVLVLEQHFVLGGMTQTFERRGFRFGTGLHYIGGVGPQSGAAGSFGRLLGWLGDGSLQFAPLPAHFDTVRLRDPALPGGEFSFSFGAPESDNITRLKALFPDDAAALDRYAQDFRKATRAAMQAYPLHGLPKPAAAVMGWVRGGALRE
;
A
#
# COMPACT_ATOMS: atom_id res chain seq x y z
N MET A 1 31.97 -16.15 11.08
CA MET A 1 30.59 -16.38 10.68
C MET A 1 30.48 -16.04 9.21
N GLU A 2 29.89 -16.92 8.42
CA GLU A 2 29.74 -16.72 6.98
C GLU A 2 28.28 -16.33 6.71
N TRP A 3 28.05 -15.31 5.90
CA TRP A 3 26.73 -14.82 5.55
C TRP A 3 26.40 -15.25 4.12
N ASP A 4 25.16 -15.70 3.89
CA ASP A 4 24.71 -16.11 2.56
C ASP A 4 24.24 -14.88 1.74
N ALA A 5 23.79 -13.81 2.43
CA ALA A 5 23.42 -12.53 1.82
C ALA A 5 23.74 -11.35 2.75
N ILE A 6 24.07 -10.21 2.12
CA ILE A 6 24.21 -8.92 2.81
C ILE A 6 23.23 -7.95 2.18
N VAL A 7 22.36 -7.37 3.01
CA VAL A 7 21.37 -6.35 2.61
C VAL A 7 21.84 -5.00 3.14
N ILE A 8 21.98 -4.02 2.27
CA ILE A 8 22.41 -2.66 2.63
C ILE A 8 21.17 -1.77 2.68
N GLY A 9 20.90 -1.24 3.87
CA GLY A 9 19.74 -0.41 4.20
C GLY A 9 18.58 -1.22 4.80
N SER A 10 18.05 -0.73 5.91
CA SER A 10 16.93 -1.31 6.65
C SER A 10 15.59 -0.61 6.39
N GLY A 11 15.44 0.08 5.26
CA GLY A 11 14.13 0.54 4.81
C GLY A 11 13.20 -0.64 4.50
N ILE A 12 11.91 -0.37 4.25
CA ILE A 12 10.90 -1.43 4.03
C ILE A 12 11.30 -2.44 2.94
N GLY A 13 11.93 -1.98 1.86
CA GLY A 13 12.42 -2.87 0.79
C GLY A 13 13.56 -3.79 1.26
N GLY A 14 14.55 -3.23 1.96
CA GLY A 14 15.66 -4.00 2.50
C GLY A 14 15.21 -5.01 3.56
N LEU A 15 14.35 -4.59 4.50
CA LEU A 15 13.80 -5.49 5.51
C LEU A 15 12.93 -6.59 4.89
N THR A 16 12.13 -6.26 3.87
CA THR A 16 11.34 -7.25 3.13
C THR A 16 12.24 -8.30 2.46
N ALA A 17 13.29 -7.86 1.78
CA ALA A 17 14.24 -8.76 1.13
C ALA A 17 14.98 -9.63 2.15
N ALA A 18 15.47 -9.03 3.23
CA ALA A 18 16.18 -9.74 4.29
C ALA A 18 15.27 -10.79 4.97
N ALA A 19 14.04 -10.42 5.32
CA ALA A 19 13.09 -11.33 5.93
C ALA A 19 12.72 -12.48 4.98
N ALA A 20 12.50 -12.18 3.69
CA ALA A 20 12.19 -13.19 2.69
C ALA A 20 13.35 -14.20 2.52
N LEU A 21 14.58 -13.74 2.44
CA LEU A 21 15.77 -14.59 2.37
C LEU A 21 15.93 -15.43 3.64
N ALA A 22 15.74 -14.84 4.82
CA ALA A 22 15.79 -15.56 6.10
C ALA A 22 14.69 -16.65 6.19
N ARG A 23 13.49 -16.39 5.65
CA ARG A 23 12.41 -17.39 5.52
C ARG A 23 12.75 -18.53 4.55
N CYS A 24 13.76 -18.35 3.71
CA CYS A 24 14.33 -19.37 2.83
C CYS A 24 15.65 -19.94 3.41
N ASP A 25 15.78 -19.98 4.73
CA ASP A 25 16.93 -20.53 5.46
C ASP A 25 18.29 -19.89 5.13
N GLN A 26 18.29 -18.66 4.59
CA GLN A 26 19.51 -17.92 4.33
C GLN A 26 19.96 -17.14 5.59
N ARG A 27 21.27 -17.14 5.85
CA ARG A 27 21.87 -16.29 6.89
C ARG A 27 22.07 -14.90 6.32
N VAL A 28 21.30 -13.94 6.79
CA VAL A 28 21.27 -12.59 6.23
C VAL A 28 21.83 -11.57 7.21
N LEU A 29 22.78 -10.77 6.74
CA LEU A 29 23.28 -9.59 7.45
C LEU A 29 22.61 -8.34 6.87
N VAL A 30 22.00 -7.53 7.73
CA VAL A 30 21.46 -6.21 7.34
C VAL A 30 22.40 -5.14 7.88
N LEU A 31 22.86 -4.26 7.00
CA LEU A 31 23.69 -3.11 7.35
C LEU A 31 22.85 -1.83 7.21
N GLU A 32 22.80 -1.03 8.26
CA GLU A 32 22.09 0.25 8.30
C GLU A 32 23.04 1.35 8.77
N GLN A 33 23.03 2.48 8.06
CA GLN A 33 23.85 3.63 8.43
C GLN A 33 23.24 4.52 9.51
N HIS A 34 21.91 4.47 9.64
CA HIS A 34 21.18 5.26 10.63
C HIS A 34 21.13 4.50 11.97
N PHE A 35 21.08 5.23 13.07
CA PHE A 35 21.03 4.64 14.41
C PHE A 35 19.67 4.01 14.77
N VAL A 36 18.61 4.26 13.95
CA VAL A 36 17.30 3.63 14.06
C VAL A 36 17.00 2.88 12.77
N LEU A 37 16.57 1.62 12.89
CA LEU A 37 16.17 0.78 11.77
C LEU A 37 14.83 1.21 11.22
N GLY A 38 14.55 0.85 9.94
CA GLY A 38 13.23 0.99 9.35
C GLY A 38 13.10 2.07 8.26
N GLY A 39 14.09 2.95 8.09
CA GLY A 39 14.03 4.00 7.09
C GLY A 39 12.76 4.88 7.27
N MET A 40 11.93 5.02 6.24
CA MET A 40 10.68 5.79 6.33
C MET A 40 9.56 5.10 7.14
N THR A 41 9.75 3.86 7.57
CA THR A 41 8.82 3.16 8.46
C THR A 41 9.21 3.24 9.93
N GLN A 42 10.32 3.90 10.25
CA GLN A 42 10.76 4.12 11.63
C GLN A 42 9.84 5.11 12.35
N THR A 43 9.91 5.11 13.68
CA THR A 43 9.30 6.11 14.52
C THR A 43 10.36 6.92 15.26
N PHE A 44 10.05 8.16 15.59
CA PHE A 44 10.86 8.98 16.47
C PHE A 44 10.01 9.55 17.61
N GLU A 45 10.67 9.91 18.69
CA GLU A 45 10.00 10.51 19.85
C GLU A 45 10.48 11.95 20.05
N ARG A 46 9.56 12.85 20.33
CA ARG A 46 9.86 14.23 20.69
C ARG A 46 8.90 14.73 21.77
N ARG A 47 9.47 15.18 22.87
CA ARG A 47 8.72 15.73 24.03
C ARG A 47 7.64 14.76 24.54
N GLY A 48 7.93 13.47 24.62
CA GLY A 48 7.00 12.42 25.08
C GLY A 48 5.96 11.98 24.05
N PHE A 49 5.98 12.53 22.84
CA PHE A 49 5.10 12.12 21.74
C PHE A 49 5.85 11.27 20.73
N ARG A 50 5.25 10.18 20.28
CA ARG A 50 5.77 9.30 19.24
C ARG A 50 5.18 9.65 17.89
N PHE A 51 6.02 9.76 16.87
CA PHE A 51 5.66 10.11 15.49
C PHE A 51 6.17 9.05 14.53
N GLY A 52 5.36 8.70 13.52
CA GLY A 52 5.84 7.97 12.35
C GLY A 52 6.60 8.92 11.42
N THR A 53 7.67 8.44 10.80
CA THR A 53 8.51 9.26 9.90
C THR A 53 7.83 9.49 8.55
N GLY A 54 7.31 8.45 7.90
CA GLY A 54 6.75 8.58 6.56
C GLY A 54 5.53 7.69 6.30
N LEU A 55 5.37 6.60 7.03
CA LEU A 55 4.21 5.72 6.90
C LEU A 55 3.26 5.95 8.07
N HIS A 56 2.06 6.47 7.81
CA HIS A 56 1.08 6.77 8.82
C HIS A 56 -0.06 5.75 8.86
N TYR A 57 -0.52 5.28 7.70
CA TYR A 57 -1.48 4.19 7.58
C TYR A 57 -1.27 3.40 6.29
N ILE A 58 -1.82 2.20 6.23
CA ILE A 58 -1.61 1.25 5.14
C ILE A 58 -2.93 0.53 4.82
N GLY A 59 -3.19 0.33 3.55
CA GLY A 59 -4.36 -0.41 3.08
C GLY A 59 -4.05 -1.89 2.78
N GLY A 60 -5.10 -2.71 2.71
CA GLY A 60 -5.01 -4.08 2.23
C GLY A 60 -4.39 -5.10 3.19
N VAL A 61 -4.28 -4.76 4.48
CA VAL A 61 -3.63 -5.62 5.50
C VAL A 61 -4.57 -6.11 6.60
N GLY A 62 -5.78 -5.56 6.71
CA GLY A 62 -6.73 -5.91 7.77
C GLY A 62 -7.58 -7.15 7.46
N PRO A 63 -8.22 -7.76 8.48
CA PRO A 63 -9.08 -8.94 8.32
C PRO A 63 -10.29 -8.67 7.42
N GLN A 64 -10.71 -7.41 7.28
CA GLN A 64 -11.82 -6.99 6.40
C GLN A 64 -11.41 -6.81 4.93
N SER A 65 -10.14 -6.94 4.59
CA SER A 65 -9.62 -6.83 3.22
C SER A 65 -9.87 -8.07 2.37
N GLY A 66 -10.91 -8.88 2.70
CA GLY A 66 -11.25 -10.11 2.00
C GLY A 66 -10.06 -11.09 1.97
N ALA A 67 -9.96 -11.97 2.98
CA ALA A 67 -8.86 -12.92 3.14
C ALA A 67 -7.51 -12.28 2.77
N ALA A 68 -7.07 -11.36 3.58
CA ALA A 68 -5.83 -10.61 3.48
C ALA A 68 -5.34 -10.49 2.02
N GLY A 69 -5.58 -9.38 1.35
CA GLY A 69 -5.07 -9.17 -0.01
C GLY A 69 -3.63 -9.64 -0.14
N SER A 70 -3.12 -9.83 -1.34
CA SER A 70 -1.78 -10.38 -1.59
C SER A 70 -0.69 -9.73 -0.72
N PHE A 71 -0.85 -8.45 -0.41
CA PHE A 71 0.07 -7.69 0.44
C PHE A 71 -0.04 -8.11 1.92
N GLY A 72 -1.24 -8.25 2.48
CA GLY A 72 -1.42 -8.72 3.85
C GLY A 72 -0.91 -10.15 4.06
N ARG A 73 -1.08 -11.04 3.07
CA ARG A 73 -0.48 -12.39 3.10
C ARG A 73 1.03 -12.36 3.07
N LEU A 74 1.62 -11.48 2.24
CA LEU A 74 3.07 -11.29 2.20
C LEU A 74 3.60 -10.84 3.55
N LEU A 75 3.02 -9.81 4.14
CA LEU A 75 3.44 -9.31 5.45
C LEU A 75 3.23 -10.35 6.56
N GLY A 76 2.12 -11.09 6.52
CA GLY A 76 1.88 -12.21 7.45
C GLY A 76 2.94 -13.30 7.34
N TRP A 77 3.32 -13.67 6.12
CA TRP A 77 4.39 -14.63 5.88
C TRP A 77 5.75 -14.11 6.34
N LEU A 78 6.11 -12.86 6.00
CA LEU A 78 7.38 -12.25 6.39
C LEU A 78 7.53 -12.13 7.91
N GLY A 79 6.45 -11.72 8.59
CA GLY A 79 6.44 -11.48 10.04
C GLY A 79 6.00 -12.67 10.89
N ASP A 80 5.85 -13.85 10.29
CA ASP A 80 5.38 -15.07 10.96
C ASP A 80 4.06 -14.88 11.73
N GLY A 81 3.16 -14.08 11.18
CA GLY A 81 1.88 -13.74 11.81
C GLY A 81 1.98 -12.78 13.01
N SER A 82 3.19 -12.32 13.38
CA SER A 82 3.39 -11.43 14.52
C SER A 82 3.00 -9.98 14.27
N LEU A 83 2.90 -9.56 12.99
CA LEU A 83 2.53 -8.20 12.62
C LEU A 83 1.04 -7.96 12.85
N GLN A 84 0.73 -6.99 13.71
CA GLN A 84 -0.63 -6.59 14.03
C GLN A 84 -0.90 -5.19 13.52
N PHE A 85 -2.08 -4.98 12.96
CA PHE A 85 -2.52 -3.70 12.42
C PHE A 85 -3.79 -3.25 13.15
N ALA A 86 -3.75 -2.05 13.72
CA ALA A 86 -4.93 -1.43 14.29
C ALA A 86 -5.86 -0.96 13.16
N PRO A 87 -7.17 -1.19 13.25
CA PRO A 87 -8.12 -0.67 12.27
C PRO A 87 -8.16 0.86 12.35
N LEU A 88 -8.30 1.49 11.19
CA LEU A 88 -8.59 2.92 11.12
C LEU A 88 -10.03 3.20 11.56
N PRO A 89 -10.33 4.40 12.08
CA PRO A 89 -11.71 4.82 12.35
C PRO A 89 -12.53 4.83 11.05
N ALA A 90 -13.87 4.88 11.20
CA ALA A 90 -14.79 4.88 10.04
C ALA A 90 -14.48 6.01 9.03
N HIS A 91 -14.02 7.15 9.54
CA HIS A 91 -13.50 8.26 8.74
C HIS A 91 -12.07 8.52 9.19
N PHE A 92 -11.11 8.34 8.31
CA PHE A 92 -9.69 8.37 8.64
C PHE A 92 -8.94 9.53 7.98
N ASP A 93 -9.55 10.19 6.99
CA ASP A 93 -8.95 11.33 6.30
C ASP A 93 -10.01 12.38 5.97
N THR A 94 -9.67 13.67 6.06
CA THR A 94 -10.61 14.75 5.80
C THR A 94 -9.95 15.83 4.97
N VAL A 95 -10.50 16.07 3.79
CA VAL A 95 -10.17 17.22 2.94
C VAL A 95 -11.04 18.40 3.31
N ARG A 96 -10.41 19.54 3.57
CA ARG A 96 -11.08 20.82 3.75
C ARG A 96 -10.54 21.83 2.74
N LEU A 97 -11.43 22.40 1.96
CA LEU A 97 -11.12 23.45 1.00
C LEU A 97 -11.81 24.72 1.44
N ARG A 98 -11.08 25.82 1.41
CA ARG A 98 -11.63 27.17 1.62
C ARG A 98 -11.42 27.97 0.34
N ASP A 99 -12.51 28.36 -0.28
CA ASP A 99 -12.51 29.17 -1.50
C ASP A 99 -13.79 30.00 -1.50
N PRO A 100 -13.70 31.33 -1.64
CA PRO A 100 -14.86 32.20 -1.74
C PRO A 100 -15.83 31.86 -2.88
N ALA A 101 -15.36 31.15 -3.91
CA ALA A 101 -16.18 30.67 -5.03
C ALA A 101 -17.06 29.45 -4.67
N LEU A 102 -16.77 28.77 -3.56
CA LEU A 102 -17.57 27.64 -3.10
C LEU A 102 -18.85 28.10 -2.40
N PRO A 103 -19.96 27.36 -2.52
CA PRO A 103 -21.16 27.62 -1.72
C PRO A 103 -20.82 27.62 -0.22
N GLY A 104 -21.05 28.76 0.46
CA GLY A 104 -20.68 28.93 1.85
C GLY A 104 -19.19 29.14 2.14
N GLY A 105 -18.34 29.29 1.08
CA GLY A 105 -16.91 29.60 1.23
C GLY A 105 -16.05 28.43 1.73
N GLU A 106 -16.62 27.27 2.03
CA GLU A 106 -15.91 26.10 2.55
C GLU A 106 -16.54 24.81 2.03
N PHE A 107 -15.70 23.82 1.72
CA PHE A 107 -16.09 22.45 1.42
C PHE A 107 -15.31 21.50 2.34
N SER A 108 -15.97 20.48 2.88
CA SER A 108 -15.35 19.46 3.70
C SER A 108 -15.88 18.07 3.29
N PHE A 109 -14.94 17.15 3.09
CA PHE A 109 -15.26 15.75 2.80
C PHE A 109 -14.34 14.82 3.59
N SER A 110 -14.95 13.87 4.31
CA SER A 110 -14.22 12.87 5.08
C SER A 110 -14.26 11.52 4.35
N PHE A 111 -13.06 11.00 4.05
CA PHE A 111 -12.89 9.68 3.45
C PHE A 111 -13.03 8.58 4.51
N GLY A 112 -13.65 7.49 4.11
CA GLY A 112 -13.85 6.31 4.95
C GLY A 112 -13.74 5.03 4.15
N ALA A 113 -13.99 3.91 4.79
CA ALA A 113 -14.07 2.60 4.14
C ALA A 113 -15.51 2.06 4.22
N PRO A 114 -15.99 1.36 3.19
CA PRO A 114 -15.32 1.04 1.92
C PRO A 114 -15.29 2.21 0.90
N GLU A 115 -14.47 2.07 -0.14
CA GLU A 115 -14.34 3.08 -1.23
C GLU A 115 -15.68 3.39 -1.89
N SER A 116 -16.57 2.39 -2.05
CA SER A 116 -17.90 2.55 -2.66
C SER A 116 -18.74 3.63 -1.99
N ASP A 117 -18.63 3.75 -0.66
CA ASP A 117 -19.39 4.73 0.12
C ASP A 117 -18.89 6.15 -0.18
N ASN A 118 -17.58 6.32 -0.36
CA ASN A 118 -16.99 7.60 -0.75
C ASN A 118 -17.51 8.05 -2.13
N ILE A 119 -17.55 7.14 -3.11
CA ILE A 119 -18.08 7.44 -4.45
C ILE A 119 -19.56 7.80 -4.38
N THR A 120 -20.35 7.05 -3.61
CA THR A 120 -21.79 7.34 -3.43
C THR A 120 -22.01 8.73 -2.81
N ARG A 121 -21.25 9.08 -1.79
CA ARG A 121 -21.33 10.38 -1.11
C ARG A 121 -20.85 11.53 -2.00
N LEU A 122 -19.78 11.32 -2.79
CA LEU A 122 -19.33 12.32 -3.76
C LEU A 122 -20.36 12.55 -4.85
N LYS A 123 -21.02 11.50 -5.37
CA LYS A 123 -22.10 11.64 -6.35
C LYS A 123 -23.32 12.40 -5.79
N ALA A 124 -23.62 12.25 -4.51
CA ALA A 124 -24.67 13.02 -3.87
C ALA A 124 -24.31 14.50 -3.71
N LEU A 125 -23.03 14.84 -3.53
CA LEU A 125 -22.52 16.20 -3.46
C LEU A 125 -22.38 16.86 -4.85
N PHE A 126 -22.05 16.06 -5.86
CA PHE A 126 -21.79 16.51 -7.23
C PHE A 126 -22.64 15.69 -8.23
N PRO A 127 -23.96 15.89 -8.25
CA PRO A 127 -24.85 15.06 -9.09
C PRO A 127 -24.59 15.21 -10.58
N ASP A 128 -24.18 16.38 -11.04
CA ASP A 128 -23.86 16.65 -12.45
C ASP A 128 -22.59 15.90 -12.90
N ASP A 129 -21.70 15.57 -11.97
CA ASP A 129 -20.47 14.84 -12.22
C ASP A 129 -20.57 13.33 -11.92
N ALA A 130 -21.76 12.82 -11.58
CA ALA A 130 -21.96 11.43 -11.18
C ALA A 130 -21.39 10.41 -12.17
N ALA A 131 -21.60 10.63 -13.47
CA ALA A 131 -21.06 9.75 -14.52
C ALA A 131 -19.53 9.82 -14.63
N ALA A 132 -18.91 10.97 -14.35
CA ALA A 132 -17.46 11.12 -14.33
C ALA A 132 -16.85 10.40 -13.13
N LEU A 133 -17.49 10.48 -11.95
CA LEU A 133 -17.07 9.76 -10.74
C LEU A 133 -17.16 8.24 -10.92
N ASP A 134 -18.20 7.74 -11.60
CA ASP A 134 -18.30 6.30 -11.92
C ASP A 134 -17.17 5.84 -12.86
N ARG A 135 -16.89 6.61 -13.92
CA ARG A 135 -15.76 6.33 -14.82
C ARG A 135 -14.42 6.35 -14.07
N TYR A 136 -14.17 7.36 -13.24
CA TYR A 136 -12.97 7.45 -12.43
C TYR A 136 -12.78 6.21 -11.55
N ALA A 137 -13.82 5.80 -10.82
CA ALA A 137 -13.78 4.62 -9.97
C ALA A 137 -13.50 3.33 -10.75
N GLN A 138 -14.10 3.19 -11.96
CA GLN A 138 -13.84 2.05 -12.84
C GLN A 138 -12.39 2.02 -13.33
N ASP A 139 -11.89 3.16 -13.81
CA ASP A 139 -10.54 3.27 -14.36
C ASP A 139 -9.48 3.09 -13.28
N PHE A 140 -9.71 3.63 -12.08
CA PHE A 140 -8.86 3.39 -10.93
C PHE A 140 -8.77 1.90 -10.60
N ARG A 141 -9.91 1.19 -10.55
CA ARG A 141 -9.92 -0.27 -10.29
C ARG A 141 -9.23 -1.06 -11.39
N LYS A 142 -9.42 -0.68 -12.67
CA LYS A 142 -8.71 -1.31 -13.80
C LYS A 142 -7.20 -1.08 -13.69
N ALA A 143 -6.77 0.16 -13.46
CA ALA A 143 -5.36 0.52 -13.32
C ALA A 143 -4.70 -0.21 -12.15
N THR A 144 -5.35 -0.25 -10.97
CA THR A 144 -4.86 -0.98 -9.79
C THR A 144 -4.72 -2.46 -10.09
N ARG A 145 -5.70 -3.09 -10.74
CA ARG A 145 -5.63 -4.50 -11.12
C ARG A 145 -4.48 -4.75 -12.10
N ALA A 146 -4.33 -3.92 -13.13
CA ALA A 146 -3.24 -4.03 -14.08
C ALA A 146 -1.86 -3.88 -13.40
N ALA A 147 -1.71 -2.90 -12.51
CA ALA A 147 -0.49 -2.71 -11.74
C ALA A 147 -0.15 -3.94 -10.89
N MET A 148 -1.11 -4.47 -10.13
CA MET A 148 -0.91 -5.67 -9.31
C MET A 148 -0.53 -6.91 -10.13
N GLN A 149 -0.92 -6.98 -11.39
CA GLN A 149 -0.52 -8.04 -12.31
C GLN A 149 0.87 -7.81 -12.90
N ALA A 150 1.25 -6.55 -13.13
CA ALA A 150 2.52 -6.18 -13.74
C ALA A 150 3.69 -6.22 -12.76
N TYR A 151 3.50 -5.75 -11.52
CA TYR A 151 4.59 -5.65 -10.53
C TYR A 151 5.39 -6.94 -10.34
N PRO A 152 4.79 -8.14 -10.20
CA PRO A 152 5.57 -9.37 -10.04
C PRO A 152 6.47 -9.69 -11.24
N LEU A 153 6.12 -9.21 -12.44
CA LEU A 153 6.91 -9.45 -13.65
C LEU A 153 8.23 -8.70 -13.63
N HIS A 154 8.30 -7.55 -12.96
CA HIS A 154 9.53 -6.75 -12.86
C HIS A 154 10.62 -7.44 -12.01
N GLY A 155 10.24 -8.36 -11.12
CA GLY A 155 11.16 -9.15 -10.32
C GLY A 155 11.70 -10.41 -11.01
N LEU A 156 11.18 -10.76 -12.19
CA LEU A 156 11.58 -11.96 -12.90
C LEU A 156 12.73 -11.69 -13.89
N PRO A 157 13.61 -12.69 -14.15
CA PRO A 157 14.54 -12.62 -15.26
C PRO A 157 13.80 -12.34 -16.58
N LYS A 158 14.40 -11.50 -17.45
CA LYS A 158 13.77 -11.04 -18.70
C LYS A 158 13.07 -12.14 -19.53
N PRO A 159 13.67 -13.32 -19.76
CA PRO A 159 13.01 -14.37 -20.53
C PRO A 159 11.76 -14.92 -19.83
N ALA A 160 11.80 -15.09 -18.51
CA ALA A 160 10.63 -15.55 -17.73
C ALA A 160 9.53 -14.50 -17.68
N ALA A 161 9.89 -13.22 -17.52
CA ALA A 161 8.94 -12.11 -17.57
C ALA A 161 8.26 -12.01 -18.94
N ALA A 162 8.97 -12.22 -20.03
CA ALA A 162 8.41 -12.20 -21.39
C ALA A 162 7.39 -13.33 -21.61
N VAL A 163 7.71 -14.55 -21.20
CA VAL A 163 6.80 -15.71 -21.31
C VAL A 163 5.55 -15.48 -20.47
N MET A 164 5.68 -15.06 -19.20
CA MET A 164 4.53 -14.79 -18.34
C MET A 164 3.71 -13.58 -18.81
N GLY A 165 4.35 -12.56 -19.36
CA GLY A 165 3.67 -11.42 -19.98
C GLY A 165 2.86 -11.83 -21.20
N TRP A 166 3.38 -12.74 -22.04
CA TRP A 166 2.68 -13.27 -23.19
C TRP A 166 1.45 -14.12 -22.80
N VAL A 167 1.61 -15.03 -21.83
CA VAL A 167 0.50 -15.85 -21.31
C VAL A 167 -0.61 -14.99 -20.72
N ARG A 168 -0.27 -13.93 -19.97
CA ARG A 168 -1.25 -13.03 -19.34
C ARG A 168 -1.82 -12.00 -20.34
N GLY A 169 -1.04 -11.57 -21.32
CA GLY A 169 -1.50 -10.66 -22.38
C GLY A 169 -2.55 -11.29 -23.30
N GLY A 170 -2.55 -12.61 -23.44
CA GLY A 170 -3.64 -13.35 -24.09
C GLY A 170 -4.95 -13.33 -23.27
N ALA A 171 -4.86 -13.33 -21.94
CA ALA A 171 -6.02 -13.30 -21.04
C ALA A 171 -6.61 -11.88 -20.80
N LEU A 172 -5.91 -10.83 -21.26
CA LEU A 172 -6.35 -9.44 -21.13
C LEU A 172 -7.04 -8.90 -22.40
N ARG A 173 -7.12 -9.72 -23.46
CA ARG A 173 -7.77 -9.36 -24.74
C ARG A 173 -9.18 -9.94 -24.90
N GLU A 174 -9.65 -10.69 -23.92
CA GLU A 174 -11.03 -11.14 -23.75
C GLU A 174 -11.72 -10.36 -22.62
#